data_f821b9fcac48179c5f6083af89404dc2
#
_entry.id   f821b9fcac48179c5f6083af89404dc2
#
_cell.length_a   1.000
_cell.length_b   1.000
_cell.length_c   1.000
_cell.angle_alpha   90.00
_cell.angle_beta   90.00
_cell.angle_gamma   90.00
#
_symmetry.space_group_name_H-M   'P 1'
#
loop_
_entity.id
_entity.type
_entity.pdbx_description
1 polymer ?
#
loop_
_entity_poly.entity_id
_entity_poly.type
_entity_poly.pdbx_seq_one_letter_code
_entity_poly.pdbx_strand_id
1 'polypeptide(L)'
;MPKVLQVVIYTSVSDEEKLANYAALAGPAMMAQGAQFLARGIPVAVREAGQKTRTVVIEWPSMEAADAGYDSPAYQKAIAALDGGAEREFRYVEAV
;
A
#
# COMPACT_ATOMS: atom_id res chain seq x y z
N MET A 1 -1.02 15.33 -15.80
CA MET A 1 -0.82 13.88 -15.56
C MET A 1 -2.00 13.33 -14.79
N PRO A 2 -2.56 12.18 -15.19
CA PRO A 2 -3.69 11.62 -14.46
C PRO A 2 -3.23 11.15 -13.08
N LYS A 3 -4.13 11.30 -12.13
CA LYS A 3 -3.94 10.70 -10.81
C LYS A 3 -4.03 9.19 -10.93
N VAL A 4 -3.33 8.49 -10.05
CA VAL A 4 -3.30 7.03 -10.03
C VAL A 4 -3.74 6.56 -8.65
N LEU A 5 -4.58 5.54 -8.62
CA LEU A 5 -4.95 4.89 -7.38
C LEU A 5 -4.14 3.60 -7.26
N GLN A 6 -3.47 3.47 -6.13
CA GLN A 6 -2.79 2.23 -5.78
C GLN A 6 -3.71 1.44 -4.86
N VAL A 7 -4.07 0.24 -5.29
CA VAL A 7 -4.89 -0.66 -4.48
C VAL A 7 -3.99 -1.77 -3.98
N VAL A 8 -3.83 -1.85 -2.68
CA VAL A 8 -3.00 -2.87 -2.03
C VAL A 8 -3.93 -3.90 -1.40
N ILE A 9 -3.80 -5.14 -1.83
CA ILE A 9 -4.60 -6.25 -1.32
C ILE A 9 -3.65 -7.20 -0.60
N TYR A 10 -3.90 -7.42 0.70
CA TYR A 10 -3.13 -8.38 1.47
C TYR A 10 -3.71 -9.77 1.26
N THR A 11 -2.90 -10.68 0.75
CA THR A 11 -3.34 -12.07 0.56
C THR A 11 -3.05 -12.93 1.78
N SER A 12 -2.01 -12.59 2.54
CA SER A 12 -1.74 -13.24 3.82
C SER A 12 -0.90 -12.34 4.72
N VAL A 13 -1.06 -12.50 6.03
CA VAL A 13 -0.21 -11.84 7.02
C VAL A 13 0.26 -12.95 7.98
N SER A 14 1.57 -13.23 7.95
CA SER A 14 2.16 -14.27 8.79
C SER A 14 2.80 -13.71 10.06
N ASP A 15 3.08 -12.40 10.09
CA ASP A 15 3.73 -11.76 11.23
C ASP A 15 3.20 -10.34 11.42
N GLU A 16 2.28 -10.20 12.38
CA GLU A 16 1.62 -8.91 12.67
C GLU A 16 2.60 -7.85 13.17
N GLU A 17 3.65 -8.25 13.90
CA GLU A 17 4.64 -7.31 14.41
C GLU A 17 5.47 -6.73 13.27
N LYS A 18 5.88 -7.57 12.32
CA LYS A 18 6.59 -7.09 11.13
C LYS A 18 5.72 -6.16 10.30
N LEU A 19 4.43 -6.48 10.18
CA LEU A 19 3.48 -5.59 9.49
C LEU A 19 3.37 -4.24 10.18
N ALA A 20 3.30 -4.21 11.50
CA ALA A 20 3.23 -2.97 12.27
C ALA A 20 4.50 -2.13 12.08
N ASN A 21 5.67 -2.78 12.10
CA ASN A 21 6.95 -2.11 11.86
C ASN A 21 7.01 -1.51 10.45
N TYR A 22 6.55 -2.29 9.45
CA TYR A 22 6.45 -1.82 8.08
C TYR A 22 5.54 -0.57 8.01
N ALA A 23 4.35 -0.65 8.58
CA ALA A 23 3.36 0.43 8.48
C ALA A 23 3.88 1.73 9.10
N ALA A 24 4.61 1.64 10.21
CA ALA A 24 5.17 2.81 10.87
C ALA A 24 6.17 3.55 9.98
N LEU A 25 6.87 2.84 9.10
CA LEU A 25 7.86 3.42 8.19
C LEU A 25 7.25 3.78 6.83
N ALA A 26 6.34 2.94 6.32
CA ALA A 26 5.81 3.09 4.96
C ALA A 26 4.92 4.33 4.81
N GLY A 27 4.06 4.61 5.77
CA GLY A 27 3.16 5.75 5.69
C GLY A 27 3.89 7.07 5.47
N PRO A 28 4.80 7.45 6.39
CA PRO A 28 5.57 8.67 6.20
C PRO A 28 6.41 8.68 4.92
N ALA A 29 7.01 7.54 4.55
CA ALA A 29 7.84 7.45 3.35
C ALA A 29 7.02 7.73 2.09
N MET A 30 5.81 7.19 2.00
CA MET A 30 4.94 7.37 0.84
C MET A 30 4.37 8.78 0.79
N MET A 31 3.94 9.32 1.94
CA MET A 31 3.41 10.69 2.02
C MET A 31 4.46 11.72 1.61
N ALA A 32 5.72 11.48 1.92
CA ALA A 32 6.81 12.37 1.51
C ALA A 32 6.95 12.44 -0.02
N GLN A 33 6.47 11.43 -0.75
CA GLN A 33 6.50 11.39 -2.21
C GLN A 33 5.16 11.77 -2.84
N GLY A 34 4.20 12.24 -2.05
CA GLY A 34 2.94 12.76 -2.56
C GLY A 34 1.74 11.83 -2.41
N ALA A 35 1.89 10.71 -1.71
CA ALA A 35 0.78 9.78 -1.47
C ALA A 35 -0.26 10.38 -0.55
N GLN A 36 -1.53 10.11 -0.83
CA GLN A 36 -2.64 10.42 0.04
C GLN A 36 -3.41 9.13 0.32
N PHE A 37 -3.46 8.71 1.57
CA PHE A 37 -4.19 7.50 1.95
C PHE A 37 -5.68 7.80 1.97
N LEU A 38 -6.44 7.07 1.16
CA LEU A 38 -7.89 7.25 1.05
C LEU A 38 -8.65 6.23 1.89
N ALA A 39 -8.12 5.01 2.03
CA ALA A 39 -8.75 3.96 2.82
C ALA A 39 -7.69 2.98 3.28
N ARG A 40 -7.91 2.39 4.46
CA ARG A 40 -6.99 1.39 5.01
C ARG A 40 -7.73 0.58 6.07
N GLY A 41 -7.80 -0.72 5.89
CA GLY A 41 -8.42 -1.60 6.86
C GLY A 41 -9.01 -2.86 6.25
N ILE A 42 -9.80 -3.54 7.05
CA ILE A 42 -10.54 -4.73 6.60
C ILE A 42 -11.81 -4.25 5.89
N PRO A 43 -12.14 -4.79 4.71
CA PRO A 43 -13.36 -4.40 4.02
C PRO A 43 -14.60 -4.55 4.90
N VAL A 44 -15.48 -3.55 4.90
CA VAL A 44 -16.73 -3.61 5.65
C VAL A 44 -17.72 -4.57 5.00
N ALA A 45 -17.58 -4.81 3.70
CA ALA A 45 -18.39 -5.75 2.94
C ALA A 45 -17.63 -6.22 1.71
N VAL A 46 -17.90 -7.42 1.28
CA VAL A 46 -17.38 -7.97 0.03
C VAL A 46 -18.52 -8.64 -0.72
N ARG A 47 -18.37 -8.79 -2.04
CA ARG A 47 -19.34 -9.46 -2.89
C ARG A 47 -18.62 -10.34 -3.89
N GLU A 48 -19.31 -11.36 -4.36
CA GLU A 48 -18.82 -12.30 -5.36
C GLU A 48 -17.48 -12.91 -4.89
N ALA A 49 -16.40 -12.80 -5.66
CA ALA A 49 -15.10 -13.38 -5.31
C ALA A 49 -14.27 -12.51 -4.37
N GLY A 50 -14.83 -11.42 -3.85
CA GLY A 50 -14.12 -10.53 -2.94
C GLY A 50 -13.70 -11.25 -1.66
N GLN A 51 -12.47 -10.98 -1.22
CA GLN A 51 -11.92 -11.54 0.02
C GLN A 51 -11.87 -10.46 1.10
N LYS A 52 -12.24 -10.82 2.31
CA LYS A 52 -12.30 -9.87 3.43
C LYS A 52 -10.93 -9.74 4.11
N THR A 53 -9.92 -9.45 3.29
CA THR A 53 -8.55 -9.26 3.76
C THR A 53 -8.18 -7.78 3.73
N ARG A 54 -7.17 -7.42 4.53
CA ARG A 54 -6.72 -6.02 4.64
C ARG A 54 -6.51 -5.41 3.26
N THR A 55 -7.06 -4.22 3.06
CA THR A 55 -6.98 -3.48 1.80
C THR A 55 -6.58 -2.04 2.10
N VAL A 56 -5.73 -1.48 1.25
CA VAL A 56 -5.30 -0.07 1.35
C VAL A 56 -5.51 0.57 0.00
N VAL A 57 -6.09 1.77 0.00
CA VAL A 57 -6.27 2.56 -1.23
C VAL A 57 -5.52 3.86 -1.07
N ILE A 58 -4.61 4.14 -1.99
CA ILE A 58 -3.71 5.30 -1.95
C ILE A 58 -3.86 6.07 -3.25
N GLU A 59 -3.97 7.39 -3.15
CA GLU A 59 -3.98 8.26 -4.32
C GLU A 59 -2.60 8.87 -4.51
N TRP A 60 -2.11 8.81 -5.75
CA TRP A 60 -0.85 9.41 -6.17
C TRP A 60 -1.09 10.48 -7.22
N PRO A 61 -0.31 11.57 -7.23
CA PRO A 61 -0.46 12.62 -8.26
C PRO A 61 -0.21 12.09 -9.67
N SER A 62 0.62 11.06 -9.82
CA SER A 62 0.95 10.47 -11.11
C SER A 62 1.59 9.09 -10.88
N MET A 63 1.72 8.31 -11.94
CA MET A 63 2.45 7.04 -11.85
C MET A 63 3.94 7.26 -11.57
N GLU A 64 4.51 8.35 -12.08
CA GLU A 64 5.91 8.71 -11.79
C GLU A 64 6.12 8.92 -10.30
N ALA A 65 5.20 9.61 -9.63
CA ALA A 65 5.28 9.82 -8.18
C ALA A 65 5.15 8.49 -7.43
N ALA A 66 4.26 7.61 -7.89
CA ALA A 66 4.09 6.29 -7.28
C ALA A 66 5.38 5.45 -7.39
N ASP A 67 6.00 5.45 -8.57
CA ASP A 67 7.27 4.76 -8.78
C ASP A 67 8.38 5.34 -7.90
N ALA A 68 8.47 6.67 -7.82
CA ALA A 68 9.46 7.33 -6.97
C ALA A 68 9.24 6.97 -5.50
N GLY A 69 7.98 6.85 -5.08
CA GLY A 69 7.65 6.45 -3.73
C GLY A 69 8.10 5.03 -3.43
N TYR A 70 7.81 4.10 -4.33
CA TYR A 70 8.21 2.71 -4.17
C TYR A 70 9.75 2.57 -4.12
N ASP A 71 10.44 3.28 -5.00
CA ASP A 71 11.89 3.18 -5.14
C ASP A 71 12.66 4.01 -4.11
N SER A 72 11.97 4.84 -3.31
CA SER A 72 12.64 5.69 -2.32
C SER A 72 13.37 4.86 -1.27
N PRO A 73 14.55 5.33 -0.80
CA PRO A 73 15.28 4.62 0.26
C PRO A 73 14.45 4.41 1.52
N ALA A 74 13.62 5.39 1.87
CA ALA A 74 12.76 5.29 3.06
C ALA A 74 11.73 4.17 2.92
N TYR A 75 11.12 4.02 1.74
CA TYR A 75 10.15 2.95 1.53
C TYR A 75 10.85 1.58 1.46
N GLN A 76 12.03 1.51 0.87
CA GLN A 76 12.79 0.26 0.82
C GLN A 76 13.19 -0.22 2.23
N LYS A 77 13.44 0.72 3.15
CA LYS A 77 13.62 0.36 4.57
C LYS A 77 12.36 -0.24 5.18
N ALA A 78 11.19 0.29 4.79
CA ALA A 78 9.92 -0.26 5.25
C ALA A 78 9.73 -1.70 4.78
N ILE A 79 10.05 -1.97 3.50
CA ILE A 79 9.98 -3.33 2.95
C ILE A 79 10.92 -4.26 3.71
N ALA A 80 12.12 -3.81 4.03
CA ALA A 80 13.08 -4.61 4.80
C ALA A 80 12.51 -4.94 6.19
N ALA A 81 11.81 -4.00 6.82
CA ALA A 81 11.17 -4.23 8.12
C ALA A 81 10.04 -5.25 8.02
N LEU A 82 9.33 -5.30 6.88
CA LEU A 82 8.27 -6.28 6.66
C LEU A 82 8.86 -7.70 6.60
N ASP A 83 10.01 -7.87 5.98
CA ASP A 83 10.81 -9.10 6.02
C ASP A 83 9.97 -10.36 5.82
N GLY A 84 9.18 -10.40 4.76
CA GLY A 84 8.33 -11.55 4.42
C GLY A 84 7.13 -11.76 5.35
N GLY A 85 6.83 -10.81 6.24
CA GLY A 85 5.73 -10.94 7.19
C GLY A 85 4.34 -10.86 6.59
N ALA A 86 4.22 -10.52 5.31
CA ALA A 86 2.94 -10.48 4.60
C ALA A 86 3.16 -10.66 3.10
N GLU A 87 2.14 -11.18 2.43
CA GLU A 87 2.08 -11.23 0.97
C GLU A 87 0.99 -10.28 0.51
N ARG A 88 1.29 -9.52 -0.55
CA ARG A 88 0.39 -8.47 -1.03
C ARG A 88 0.37 -8.43 -2.54
N GLU A 89 -0.74 -7.91 -3.09
CA GLU A 89 -0.84 -7.51 -4.49
C GLU A 89 -0.90 -5.99 -4.54
N PHE A 90 -0.11 -5.37 -5.40
CA PHE A 90 -0.16 -3.94 -5.67
C PHE A 90 -0.73 -3.73 -7.06
N ARG A 91 -1.79 -2.94 -7.16
CA ARG A 91 -2.40 -2.60 -8.45
C ARG A 91 -2.46 -1.07 -8.56
N TYR A 92 -2.05 -0.57 -9.71
CA TYR A 92 -2.07 0.87 -9.98
C TYR A 92 -3.03 1.11 -11.15
N VAL A 93 -4.08 1.88 -10.89
CA VAL A 93 -5.14 2.14 -11.86
C VAL A 93 -5.32 3.65 -11.99
N GLU A 94 -5.38 4.15 -13.21
CA GLU A 94 -5.61 5.58 -13.43
C GLU A 94 -7.01 5.96 -12.93
N ALA A 95 -7.08 7.08 -12.19
CA ALA A 95 -8.35 7.59 -11.69
C ALA A 95 -9.20 8.14 -12.83
N VAL A 96 -10.49 7.98 -12.70
CA VAL A 96 -11.44 8.55 -13.69
C VAL A 96 -11.59 10.05 -13.53
#